data_4245a613d1aee1046ad60d7182a5086f
#
_entry.id   4245a613d1aee1046ad60d7182a5086f
#
_cell.length_a   1.000
_cell.length_b   1.000
_cell.length_c   1.000
_cell.angle_alpha   90.00
_cell.angle_beta   90.00
_cell.angle_gamma   90.00
#
_symmetry.space_group_name_H-M   'P 1'
#
loop_
_entity.id
_entity.type
_entity.pdbx_description
1 polymer ?
#
loop_
_entity_poly.entity_id
_entity_poly.type
_entity_poly.pdbx_seq_one_letter_code
_entity_poly.pdbx_strand_id
1 'polypeptide(L)'
;MSGIVDALAESDPHLDHESSSVGVAAGRIDGLALDSITELLGLLADPQRDVPVVHITGTNGKGSVAALVTSLLQAHGLSVGTFTSPHLERVNERMTRDGDPIGDEDLAEVLDGLRAVEPLMSVRPSWFELVTAAAFRWFAEAPVDVAVVEVGLLGRYDATNVADAQVAVVTGIGGDHTDFSPGWELAVAGEKAGIVKPGSTAVLGRMEPELRAVFSAEGPARLVAEDVDFELLSDRVAVGGRALEIAGVHERYDDLFLPLHGTFQGHNATVAVAAVESFFDRALEPDLVRDGLAMVRLQGRCEVVARQPLVILDAAHNPDALRALGETVDEEFAAAGSRIVVLGMLGGRDPDAAVRALDHVRPDLVICTTADVADRGLPAGVLAAACTASGVANEAVADPVDAVARALSLAQEEDLVVVTGSFRLIAPARAAVTALLGP
;
A
#
# COMPACT_ATOMS: atom_id res chain seq x y z
N MET A 1 -12.48 -16.43 -21.60
CA MET A 1 -11.37 -16.69 -20.65
C MET A 1 -11.32 -15.68 -19.50
N SER A 2 -12.00 -14.52 -19.56
CA SER A 2 -12.14 -13.58 -18.42
C SER A 2 -12.90 -14.20 -17.22
N GLY A 3 -13.71 -15.21 -17.44
CA GLY A 3 -14.59 -15.80 -16.42
C GLY A 3 -13.92 -16.60 -15.28
N ILE A 4 -12.62 -16.93 -15.33
CA ILE A 4 -11.98 -17.72 -14.26
C ILE A 4 -11.43 -16.81 -13.19
N VAL A 5 -10.87 -15.66 -13.57
CA VAL A 5 -10.35 -14.65 -12.64
C VAL A 5 -11.50 -13.89 -11.98
N ASP A 6 -12.55 -13.58 -12.77
CA ASP A 6 -13.77 -12.93 -12.26
C ASP A 6 -14.60 -13.89 -11.36
N ALA A 7 -14.59 -15.20 -11.66
CA ALA A 7 -15.25 -16.20 -10.81
C ALA A 7 -14.54 -16.41 -9.45
N LEU A 8 -13.27 -16.08 -9.32
CA LEU A 8 -12.58 -16.03 -8.03
C LEU A 8 -13.00 -14.80 -7.20
N ALA A 9 -13.40 -13.72 -7.86
CA ALA A 9 -13.83 -12.49 -7.19
C ALA A 9 -15.32 -12.50 -6.76
N GLU A 10 -16.20 -13.18 -7.50
CA GLU A 10 -17.65 -13.04 -7.32
C GLU A 10 -18.35 -14.22 -6.60
N SER A 11 -17.71 -15.40 -6.50
CA SER A 11 -18.37 -16.60 -5.93
C SER A 11 -17.46 -17.45 -5.02
N ASP A 12 -16.38 -16.88 -4.50
CA ASP A 12 -15.40 -17.65 -3.76
C ASP A 12 -15.91 -17.95 -2.34
N PRO A 13 -16.05 -19.25 -1.97
CA PRO A 13 -16.32 -19.65 -0.60
C PRO A 13 -15.11 -19.44 0.34
N HIS A 14 -13.97 -18.94 -0.17
CA HIS A 14 -12.79 -18.61 0.62
C HIS A 14 -12.97 -17.27 1.33
N LEU A 15 -12.73 -17.24 2.64
CA LEU A 15 -12.76 -16.01 3.43
C LEU A 15 -11.65 -15.06 2.97
N ASP A 16 -12.04 -13.85 2.59
CA ASP A 16 -11.11 -12.77 2.29
C ASP A 16 -10.87 -11.93 3.56
N HIS A 17 -9.76 -12.18 4.25
CA HIS A 17 -9.40 -11.48 5.49
C HIS A 17 -8.98 -10.03 5.28
N GLU A 18 -8.52 -9.63 4.09
CA GLU A 18 -8.24 -8.21 3.78
C GLU A 18 -9.48 -7.35 3.79
N SER A 19 -10.62 -7.97 3.50
CA SER A 19 -11.89 -7.29 3.31
C SER A 19 -12.88 -7.53 4.43
N SER A 20 -12.65 -8.50 5.31
CA SER A 20 -13.51 -8.75 6.45
C SER A 20 -13.19 -7.77 7.59
N SER A 21 -14.22 -7.25 8.26
CA SER A 21 -14.11 -6.62 9.57
C SER A 21 -13.78 -7.70 10.61
N VAL A 22 -12.58 -8.28 10.53
CA VAL A 22 -12.10 -9.22 11.54
C VAL A 22 -11.92 -8.42 12.83
N GLY A 23 -12.50 -8.89 13.92
CA GLY A 23 -12.40 -8.22 15.21
C GLY A 23 -10.94 -8.04 15.61
N VAL A 24 -10.46 -6.81 15.57
CA VAL A 24 -9.11 -6.45 15.98
C VAL A 24 -9.18 -6.05 17.44
N ALA A 25 -8.57 -6.84 18.31
CA ALA A 25 -8.36 -6.47 19.70
C ALA A 25 -6.87 -6.24 19.92
N ALA A 26 -6.49 -5.03 20.32
CA ALA A 26 -5.12 -4.68 20.68
C ALA A 26 -4.05 -5.09 19.65
N GLY A 27 -4.33 -4.90 18.35
CA GLY A 27 -3.39 -5.23 17.25
C GLY A 27 -3.37 -6.69 16.84
N ARG A 28 -4.20 -7.54 17.43
CA ARG A 28 -4.32 -8.97 17.10
C ARG A 28 -5.61 -9.23 16.32
N ILE A 29 -5.51 -10.02 15.26
CA ILE A 29 -6.66 -10.50 14.50
C ILE A 29 -6.89 -11.97 14.86
N ASP A 30 -8.06 -12.28 15.40
CA ASP A 30 -8.41 -13.66 15.72
C ASP A 30 -8.66 -14.47 14.44
N GLY A 31 -8.15 -15.70 14.43
CA GLY A 31 -8.37 -16.66 13.33
C GLY A 31 -7.31 -16.61 12.21
N LEU A 32 -6.28 -15.77 12.31
CA LEU A 32 -5.10 -15.85 11.43
C LEU A 32 -4.12 -16.90 11.96
N ALA A 33 -3.67 -17.78 11.07
CA ALA A 33 -2.64 -18.79 11.33
C ALA A 33 -1.89 -19.09 10.03
N LEU A 34 -0.67 -19.61 10.16
CA LEU A 34 0.16 -19.94 8.98
C LEU A 34 0.05 -21.41 8.56
N ASP A 35 -0.76 -22.22 9.27
CA ASP A 35 -0.83 -23.66 9.03
C ASP A 35 -1.33 -24.01 7.62
N SER A 36 -2.41 -23.33 7.18
CA SER A 36 -3.01 -23.57 5.87
C SER A 36 -2.07 -23.20 4.72
N ILE A 37 -1.52 -21.98 4.73
CA ILE A 37 -0.56 -21.53 3.69
C ILE A 37 0.73 -22.37 3.70
N THR A 38 1.21 -22.78 4.88
CA THR A 38 2.38 -23.65 5.01
C THR A 38 2.12 -25.02 4.42
N GLU A 39 0.94 -25.62 4.69
CA GLU A 39 0.54 -26.90 4.08
C GLU A 39 0.45 -26.77 2.54
N LEU A 40 -0.19 -25.71 2.04
CA LEU A 40 -0.34 -25.44 0.61
C LEU A 40 1.02 -25.34 -0.08
N LEU A 41 1.93 -24.53 0.44
CA LEU A 41 3.26 -24.34 -0.15
C LEU A 41 4.12 -25.61 -0.04
N GLY A 42 3.99 -26.37 1.06
CA GLY A 42 4.63 -27.67 1.18
C GLY A 42 4.19 -28.67 0.10
N LEU A 43 2.92 -28.67 -0.30
CA LEU A 43 2.40 -29.47 -1.43
C LEU A 43 2.95 -28.99 -2.79
N LEU A 44 3.39 -27.74 -2.87
CA LEU A 44 4.01 -27.12 -4.05
C LEU A 44 5.54 -27.15 -4.02
N ALA A 45 6.17 -27.90 -3.13
CA ALA A 45 7.62 -28.03 -2.94
C ALA A 45 8.30 -26.74 -2.40
N ASP A 46 7.59 -25.95 -1.57
CA ASP A 46 8.10 -24.76 -0.87
C ASP A 46 8.67 -23.66 -1.80
N PRO A 47 7.95 -23.19 -2.84
CA PRO A 47 8.47 -22.23 -3.82
C PRO A 47 8.88 -20.87 -3.20
N GLN A 48 8.38 -20.51 -2.02
CA GLN A 48 8.76 -19.30 -1.28
C GLN A 48 10.23 -19.30 -0.83
N ARG A 49 10.94 -20.42 -0.95
CA ARG A 49 12.37 -20.56 -0.58
C ARG A 49 13.32 -20.45 -1.75
N ASP A 50 12.80 -20.43 -2.98
CA ASP A 50 13.62 -20.49 -4.19
C ASP A 50 14.23 -19.13 -4.57
N VAL A 51 13.67 -18.02 -4.03
CA VAL A 51 14.07 -16.66 -4.37
C VAL A 51 14.33 -15.85 -3.09
N PRO A 52 15.40 -15.04 -3.01
CA PRO A 52 15.61 -14.11 -1.92
C PRO A 52 14.44 -13.13 -1.79
N VAL A 53 14.06 -12.77 -0.55
CA VAL A 53 12.89 -11.93 -0.30
C VAL A 53 13.27 -10.65 0.45
N VAL A 54 12.76 -9.51 -0.04
CA VAL A 54 12.59 -8.26 0.72
C VAL A 54 11.13 -8.19 1.15
N HIS A 55 10.87 -8.32 2.45
CA HIS A 55 9.52 -8.41 3.03
C HIS A 55 9.15 -7.11 3.71
N ILE A 56 8.01 -6.52 3.36
CA ILE A 56 7.66 -5.15 3.73
C ILE A 56 6.35 -5.11 4.50
N THR A 57 6.39 -4.60 5.74
CA THR A 57 5.21 -4.28 6.55
C THR A 57 5.21 -2.81 6.98
N GLY A 58 4.16 -2.40 7.63
CA GLY A 58 3.93 -1.07 8.18
C GLY A 58 2.45 -0.73 8.20
N THR A 59 2.08 0.40 8.77
CA THR A 59 0.70 0.85 8.72
C THR A 59 0.42 1.53 7.38
N ASN A 60 1.15 2.58 7.06
CA ASN A 60 1.10 3.29 5.78
C ASN A 60 2.43 3.14 5.03
N GLY A 61 2.44 3.38 3.72
CA GLY A 61 3.66 3.41 2.90
C GLY A 61 4.15 2.07 2.36
N LYS A 62 3.60 0.92 2.76
CA LYS A 62 4.03 -0.42 2.32
C LYS A 62 4.17 -0.53 0.80
N GLY A 63 3.08 -0.33 0.06
CA GLY A 63 3.08 -0.42 -1.40
C GLY A 63 3.99 0.62 -2.08
N SER A 64 4.12 1.83 -1.48
CA SER A 64 5.08 2.83 -1.98
C SER A 64 6.52 2.37 -1.82
N VAL A 65 6.89 1.84 -0.64
CA VAL A 65 8.23 1.29 -0.40
C VAL A 65 8.48 0.05 -1.26
N ALA A 66 7.47 -0.82 -1.47
CA ALA A 66 7.61 -1.97 -2.37
C ALA A 66 7.95 -1.54 -3.81
N ALA A 67 7.23 -0.55 -4.36
CA ALA A 67 7.50 -0.03 -5.69
C ALA A 67 8.88 0.66 -5.79
N LEU A 68 9.27 1.43 -4.77
CA LEU A 68 10.57 2.08 -4.70
C LEU A 68 11.73 1.07 -4.62
N VAL A 69 11.61 0.04 -3.78
CA VAL A 69 12.58 -1.06 -3.67
C VAL A 69 12.68 -1.81 -5.00
N THR A 70 11.54 -2.15 -5.61
CA THR A 70 11.50 -2.81 -6.92
C THR A 70 12.25 -1.99 -7.98
N SER A 71 11.94 -0.70 -8.09
CA SER A 71 12.58 0.17 -9.09
C SER A 71 14.09 0.33 -8.86
N LEU A 72 14.53 0.45 -7.60
CA LEU A 72 15.96 0.52 -7.26
C LEU A 72 16.69 -0.79 -7.58
N LEU A 73 16.11 -1.95 -7.27
CA LEU A 73 16.71 -3.26 -7.60
C LEU A 73 16.80 -3.46 -9.12
N GLN A 74 15.76 -3.07 -9.87
CA GLN A 74 15.77 -3.11 -11.34
C GLN A 74 16.83 -2.19 -11.95
N ALA A 75 16.99 -0.97 -11.43
CA ALA A 75 18.05 -0.05 -11.85
C ALA A 75 19.45 -0.68 -11.64
N HIS A 76 19.61 -1.54 -10.63
CA HIS A 76 20.84 -2.31 -10.39
C HIS A 76 20.92 -3.61 -11.22
N GLY A 77 20.03 -3.83 -12.17
CA GLY A 77 20.09 -4.91 -13.15
C GLY A 77 19.49 -6.24 -12.69
N LEU A 78 18.73 -6.28 -11.60
CA LEU A 78 18.02 -7.47 -11.15
C LEU A 78 16.65 -7.59 -11.82
N SER A 79 16.21 -8.82 -12.11
CA SER A 79 14.82 -9.14 -12.39
C SER A 79 14.05 -9.29 -11.08
N VAL A 80 12.96 -8.54 -10.91
CA VAL A 80 12.26 -8.40 -9.64
C VAL A 80 10.83 -8.88 -9.76
N GLY A 81 10.46 -9.90 -8.96
CA GLY A 81 9.09 -10.26 -8.69
C GLY A 81 8.52 -9.34 -7.60
N THR A 82 7.36 -8.74 -7.80
CA THR A 82 6.74 -7.89 -6.77
C THR A 82 5.33 -8.37 -6.45
N PHE A 83 5.05 -8.56 -5.16
CA PHE A 83 3.71 -8.88 -4.65
C PHE A 83 3.20 -7.73 -3.80
N THR A 84 2.05 -7.16 -4.19
CA THR A 84 1.41 -6.02 -3.49
C THR A 84 -0.07 -6.25 -3.27
N SER A 85 -0.65 -5.52 -2.32
CA SER A 85 -2.08 -5.54 -2.01
C SER A 85 -2.60 -4.22 -1.46
N PRO A 86 -3.88 -3.90 -1.66
CA PRO A 86 -4.82 -4.52 -2.61
C PRO A 86 -4.54 -4.10 -4.06
N HIS A 87 -5.22 -4.72 -5.04
CA HIS A 87 -5.25 -4.24 -6.43
C HIS A 87 -6.25 -3.08 -6.60
N LEU A 88 -6.09 -2.31 -7.66
CA LEU A 88 -7.01 -1.22 -8.03
C LEU A 88 -8.14 -1.72 -8.93
N GLU A 89 -7.82 -2.44 -10.00
CA GLU A 89 -8.77 -2.93 -11.01
C GLU A 89 -8.78 -4.44 -11.12
N ARG A 90 -7.60 -5.09 -11.22
CA ARG A 90 -7.46 -6.51 -11.53
C ARG A 90 -6.51 -7.21 -10.57
N VAL A 91 -6.82 -8.44 -10.22
CA VAL A 91 -5.97 -9.28 -9.35
C VAL A 91 -4.56 -9.47 -9.90
N ASN A 92 -4.38 -9.43 -11.23
CA ASN A 92 -3.09 -9.50 -11.91
C ASN A 92 -2.08 -8.44 -11.40
N GLU A 93 -2.56 -7.25 -11.02
CA GLU A 93 -1.73 -6.16 -10.50
C GLU A 93 -0.99 -6.53 -9.21
N ARG A 94 -1.50 -7.53 -8.47
CA ARG A 94 -0.87 -7.97 -7.22
C ARG A 94 0.46 -8.69 -7.43
N MET A 95 0.67 -9.24 -8.62
CA MET A 95 1.88 -10.01 -8.99
C MET A 95 2.48 -9.40 -10.24
N THR A 96 3.65 -8.79 -10.10
CA THR A 96 4.36 -8.22 -11.24
C THR A 96 5.75 -8.82 -11.37
N ARG A 97 6.26 -8.90 -12.59
CA ARG A 97 7.66 -9.15 -12.88
C ARG A 97 8.21 -7.96 -13.66
N ASP A 98 9.24 -7.35 -13.13
CA ASP A 98 9.86 -6.16 -13.69
C ASP A 98 8.89 -5.00 -13.95
N GLY A 99 7.83 -4.91 -13.13
CA GLY A 99 6.76 -3.91 -13.22
C GLY A 99 5.57 -4.33 -14.10
N ASP A 100 5.70 -5.39 -14.89
CA ASP A 100 4.61 -5.90 -15.73
C ASP A 100 3.73 -6.88 -14.94
N PRO A 101 2.40 -6.68 -14.87
CA PRO A 101 1.49 -7.61 -14.21
C PRO A 101 1.50 -9.00 -14.88
N ILE A 102 1.28 -10.04 -14.07
CA ILE A 102 1.12 -11.40 -14.57
C ILE A 102 0.05 -11.48 -15.66
N GLY A 103 0.34 -12.17 -16.75
CA GLY A 103 -0.60 -12.41 -17.85
C GLY A 103 -1.78 -13.28 -17.41
N ASP A 104 -2.92 -13.16 -18.10
CA ASP A 104 -4.12 -13.97 -17.79
C ASP A 104 -3.88 -15.46 -17.96
N GLU A 105 -3.06 -15.85 -18.93
CA GLU A 105 -2.72 -17.25 -19.21
C GLU A 105 -1.84 -17.82 -18.10
N ASP A 106 -0.78 -17.10 -17.71
CA ASP A 106 0.14 -17.50 -16.64
C ASP A 106 -0.61 -17.57 -15.30
N LEU A 107 -1.44 -16.58 -14.99
CA LEU A 107 -2.25 -16.58 -13.78
C LEU A 107 -3.20 -17.78 -13.73
N ALA A 108 -3.85 -18.10 -14.85
CA ALA A 108 -4.74 -19.26 -14.94
C ALA A 108 -3.97 -20.57 -14.72
N GLU A 109 -2.78 -20.72 -15.32
CA GLU A 109 -1.93 -21.91 -15.15
C GLU A 109 -1.49 -22.09 -13.69
N VAL A 110 -1.03 -21.01 -13.07
CA VAL A 110 -0.63 -21.02 -11.66
C VAL A 110 -1.79 -21.42 -10.76
N LEU A 111 -2.97 -20.81 -10.95
CA LEU A 111 -4.17 -21.10 -10.16
C LEU A 111 -4.69 -22.52 -10.37
N ASP A 112 -4.63 -23.05 -11.59
CA ASP A 112 -5.00 -24.43 -11.87
C ASP A 112 -4.08 -25.44 -11.16
N GLY A 113 -2.79 -25.11 -11.07
CA GLY A 113 -1.86 -25.90 -10.27
C GLY A 113 -2.17 -25.89 -8.76
N LEU A 114 -2.59 -24.74 -8.20
CA LEU A 114 -3.02 -24.67 -6.80
C LEU A 114 -4.31 -25.49 -6.58
N ARG A 115 -5.29 -25.36 -7.47
CA ARG A 115 -6.54 -26.13 -7.42
C ARG A 115 -6.32 -27.63 -7.46
N ALA A 116 -5.30 -28.10 -8.17
CA ALA A 116 -4.98 -29.53 -8.25
C ALA A 116 -4.52 -30.10 -6.90
N VAL A 117 -3.86 -29.31 -6.04
CA VAL A 117 -3.39 -29.73 -4.72
C VAL A 117 -4.35 -29.40 -3.58
N GLU A 118 -5.25 -28.45 -3.75
CA GLU A 118 -6.23 -28.04 -2.74
C GLU A 118 -7.04 -29.21 -2.12
N PRO A 119 -7.50 -30.22 -2.88
CA PRO A 119 -8.19 -31.38 -2.32
C PRO A 119 -7.36 -32.26 -1.38
N LEU A 120 -6.03 -32.08 -1.36
CA LEU A 120 -5.10 -32.80 -0.48
C LEU A 120 -4.90 -32.10 0.86
N MET A 121 -5.37 -30.88 0.99
CA MET A 121 -5.19 -30.06 2.19
C MET A 121 -6.14 -30.48 3.32
N SER A 122 -5.64 -30.32 4.55
CA SER A 122 -6.41 -30.56 5.78
C SER A 122 -7.41 -29.43 6.07
N VAL A 123 -7.05 -28.19 5.73
CA VAL A 123 -7.85 -26.98 5.91
C VAL A 123 -7.87 -26.22 4.59
N ARG A 124 -9.03 -25.72 4.23
CA ARG A 124 -9.19 -24.94 3.02
C ARG A 124 -8.49 -23.59 3.14
N PRO A 125 -7.63 -23.19 2.18
CA PRO A 125 -6.95 -21.90 2.23
C PRO A 125 -7.93 -20.73 2.03
N SER A 126 -7.63 -19.59 2.62
CA SER A 126 -8.31 -18.33 2.34
C SER A 126 -7.94 -17.82 0.94
N TRP A 127 -8.73 -16.88 0.43
CA TRP A 127 -8.45 -16.24 -0.85
C TRP A 127 -7.06 -15.58 -0.87
N PHE A 128 -6.68 -14.88 0.19
CA PHE A 128 -5.37 -14.22 0.29
C PHE A 128 -4.22 -15.23 0.33
N GLU A 129 -4.38 -16.36 1.02
CA GLU A 129 -3.40 -17.46 1.02
C GLU A 129 -3.23 -18.06 -0.38
N LEU A 130 -4.31 -18.23 -1.14
CA LEU A 130 -4.23 -18.71 -2.52
C LEU A 130 -3.46 -17.74 -3.42
N VAL A 131 -3.75 -16.44 -3.34
CA VAL A 131 -3.08 -15.43 -4.16
C VAL A 131 -1.60 -15.27 -3.75
N THR A 132 -1.30 -15.38 -2.45
CA THR A 132 0.08 -15.38 -1.94
C THR A 132 0.87 -16.61 -2.43
N ALA A 133 0.26 -17.79 -2.37
CA ALA A 133 0.88 -19.02 -2.88
C ALA A 133 1.08 -18.95 -4.41
N ALA A 134 0.13 -18.35 -5.14
CA ALA A 134 0.24 -18.11 -6.57
C ALA A 134 1.45 -17.22 -6.89
N ALA A 135 1.65 -16.14 -6.12
CA ALA A 135 2.78 -15.23 -6.30
C ALA A 135 4.12 -15.95 -6.10
N PHE A 136 4.30 -16.67 -4.98
CA PHE A 136 5.54 -17.41 -4.73
C PHE A 136 5.80 -18.48 -5.77
N ARG A 137 4.78 -19.22 -6.19
CA ARG A 137 4.90 -20.21 -7.24
C ARG A 137 5.33 -19.57 -8.56
N TRP A 138 4.68 -18.48 -8.97
CA TRP A 138 5.03 -17.80 -10.21
C TRP A 138 6.45 -17.24 -10.18
N PHE A 139 6.89 -16.64 -9.06
CA PHE A 139 8.26 -16.14 -8.91
C PHE A 139 9.32 -17.24 -8.93
N ALA A 140 9.01 -18.42 -8.44
CA ALA A 140 9.90 -19.58 -8.53
C ALA A 140 10.00 -20.16 -9.96
N GLU A 141 8.89 -20.13 -10.72
CA GLU A 141 8.84 -20.58 -12.11
C GLU A 141 9.35 -19.52 -13.10
N ALA A 142 9.19 -18.23 -12.78
CA ALA A 142 9.72 -17.12 -13.57
C ALA A 142 11.19 -16.85 -13.18
N PRO A 143 12.06 -16.45 -14.12
CA PRO A 143 13.45 -16.15 -13.79
C PRO A 143 13.57 -14.78 -13.11
N VAL A 144 13.19 -14.67 -11.82
CA VAL A 144 13.41 -13.50 -11.00
C VAL A 144 14.59 -13.70 -10.05
N ASP A 145 15.38 -12.65 -9.81
CA ASP A 145 16.55 -12.66 -8.94
C ASP A 145 16.18 -12.40 -7.48
N VAL A 146 15.08 -11.68 -7.25
CA VAL A 146 14.60 -11.29 -5.93
C VAL A 146 13.08 -11.05 -5.95
N ALA A 147 12.40 -11.36 -4.85
CA ALA A 147 11.00 -11.04 -4.64
C ALA A 147 10.86 -9.90 -3.62
N VAL A 148 10.09 -8.87 -3.96
CA VAL A 148 9.66 -7.80 -3.05
C VAL A 148 8.21 -8.10 -2.66
N VAL A 149 7.97 -8.37 -1.38
CA VAL A 149 6.69 -8.90 -0.90
C VAL A 149 6.09 -7.94 0.13
N GLU A 150 4.95 -7.36 -0.19
CA GLU A 150 4.15 -6.55 0.72
C GLU A 150 3.26 -7.43 1.60
N VAL A 151 3.27 -7.20 2.90
CA VAL A 151 2.34 -7.81 3.87
C VAL A 151 0.92 -7.30 3.63
N GLY A 152 -0.05 -8.20 3.54
CA GLY A 152 -1.46 -7.82 3.44
C GLY A 152 -1.97 -7.18 4.74
N LEU A 153 -1.76 -7.84 5.87
CA LEU A 153 -2.31 -7.40 7.14
C LEU A 153 -1.38 -7.68 8.33
N LEU A 154 -1.02 -6.62 9.10
CA LEU A 154 -0.13 -6.72 10.27
C LEU A 154 1.24 -7.34 9.94
N GLY A 155 1.48 -8.65 10.16
CA GLY A 155 2.74 -9.30 9.81
C GLY A 155 2.89 -10.73 10.33
N ARG A 156 2.85 -10.96 11.64
CA ARG A 156 3.21 -12.25 12.26
C ARG A 156 2.45 -13.45 11.70
N TYR A 157 1.16 -13.29 11.46
CA TYR A 157 0.28 -14.33 10.95
C TYR A 157 -0.23 -14.04 9.53
N ASP A 158 0.36 -13.06 8.86
CA ASP A 158 0.04 -12.80 7.46
C ASP A 158 0.55 -13.95 6.56
N ALA A 159 -0.23 -14.30 5.53
CA ALA A 159 0.13 -15.40 4.64
C ALA A 159 1.51 -15.22 4.00
N THR A 160 1.97 -13.98 3.78
CA THR A 160 3.29 -13.69 3.23
C THR A 160 4.43 -14.05 4.19
N ASN A 161 4.15 -14.19 5.50
CA ASN A 161 5.16 -14.45 6.52
C ASN A 161 5.69 -15.90 6.56
N VAL A 162 5.31 -16.70 5.59
CA VAL A 162 5.95 -18.00 5.31
C VAL A 162 7.32 -17.87 4.62
N ALA A 163 7.65 -16.65 4.15
CA ALA A 163 8.94 -16.33 3.56
C ALA A 163 10.01 -16.11 4.63
N ASP A 164 11.23 -16.60 4.37
CA ASP A 164 12.43 -16.28 5.15
C ASP A 164 13.14 -15.09 4.50
N ALA A 165 12.71 -13.88 4.90
CA ALA A 165 13.19 -12.65 4.28
C ALA A 165 14.67 -12.38 4.60
N GLN A 166 15.45 -12.01 3.59
CA GLN A 166 16.82 -11.49 3.76
C GLN A 166 16.79 -10.10 4.38
N VAL A 167 15.83 -9.26 3.95
CA VAL A 167 15.60 -7.92 4.50
C VAL A 167 14.13 -7.79 4.88
N ALA A 168 13.87 -7.45 6.14
CA ALA A 168 12.55 -7.15 6.67
C ALA A 168 12.41 -5.64 6.86
N VAL A 169 11.46 -5.03 6.16
CA VAL A 169 11.25 -3.58 6.17
C VAL A 169 9.98 -3.22 6.92
N VAL A 170 10.06 -2.25 7.82
CA VAL A 170 8.91 -1.71 8.56
C VAL A 170 8.81 -0.22 8.28
N THR A 171 7.81 0.19 7.53
CA THR A 171 7.66 1.59 7.09
C THR A 171 7.27 2.54 8.22
N GLY A 172 6.52 2.04 9.21
CA GLY A 172 6.10 2.79 10.38
C GLY A 172 4.93 2.13 11.11
N ILE A 173 4.64 2.62 12.32
CA ILE A 173 3.53 2.19 13.17
C ILE A 173 2.51 3.32 13.27
N GLY A 174 1.26 3.05 12.96
CA GLY A 174 0.16 4.01 13.03
C GLY A 174 -1.17 3.35 13.34
N GLY A 175 -2.23 4.15 13.47
CA GLY A 175 -3.54 3.74 13.94
C GLY A 175 -4.43 3.12 12.85
N ASP A 176 -4.04 1.96 12.31
CA ASP A 176 -4.91 1.12 11.48
C ASP A 176 -4.93 -0.30 12.05
N HIS A 177 -6.06 -0.99 11.90
CA HIS A 177 -6.27 -2.34 12.46
C HIS A 177 -6.02 -2.42 13.98
N THR A 178 -6.55 -1.45 14.73
CA THR A 178 -6.45 -1.39 16.18
C THR A 178 -7.73 -0.80 16.79
N ASP A 179 -8.01 -1.17 18.03
CA ASP A 179 -9.13 -0.65 18.84
C ASP A 179 -8.74 0.60 19.65
N PHE A 180 -7.52 1.10 19.47
CA PHE A 180 -6.95 2.24 20.22
C PHE A 180 -6.96 2.03 21.76
N SER A 181 -7.01 0.80 22.24
CA SER A 181 -6.87 0.50 23.67
C SER A 181 -5.45 0.86 24.18
N PRO A 182 -5.26 1.14 25.47
CA PRO A 182 -3.95 1.46 26.01
C PRO A 182 -2.88 0.42 25.63
N GLY A 183 -1.78 0.86 25.00
CA GLY A 183 -0.70 -0.01 24.54
C GLY A 183 -0.89 -0.59 23.14
N TRP A 184 -1.89 -0.13 22.38
CA TRP A 184 -2.15 -0.60 21.01
C TRP A 184 -0.91 -0.46 20.09
N GLU A 185 -0.09 0.57 20.25
CA GLU A 185 1.11 0.79 19.43
C GLU A 185 2.12 -0.36 19.59
N LEU A 186 2.37 -0.78 20.85
CA LEU A 186 3.23 -1.92 21.13
C LEU A 186 2.63 -3.24 20.62
N ALA A 187 1.31 -3.40 20.71
CA ALA A 187 0.63 -4.59 20.21
C ALA A 187 0.72 -4.67 18.66
N VAL A 188 0.46 -3.57 17.95
CA VAL A 188 0.62 -3.49 16.50
C VAL A 188 2.09 -3.70 16.10
N ALA A 189 3.04 -3.09 16.81
CA ALA A 189 4.47 -3.31 16.59
C ALA A 189 4.85 -4.79 16.79
N GLY A 190 4.33 -5.45 17.82
CA GLY A 190 4.55 -6.88 18.09
C GLY A 190 4.06 -7.80 16.97
N GLU A 191 2.90 -7.50 16.38
CA GLU A 191 2.40 -8.24 15.23
C GLU A 191 3.25 -8.00 13.98
N LYS A 192 3.61 -6.74 13.69
CA LYS A 192 4.46 -6.41 12.54
C LYS A 192 5.88 -6.95 12.69
N ALA A 193 6.41 -7.00 13.91
CA ALA A 193 7.74 -7.53 14.19
C ALA A 193 7.88 -9.02 13.80
N GLY A 194 6.77 -9.76 13.70
CA GLY A 194 6.79 -11.17 13.29
C GLY A 194 7.39 -11.45 11.91
N ILE A 195 7.54 -10.44 11.04
CA ILE A 195 8.24 -10.63 9.75
C ILE A 195 9.78 -10.60 9.89
N VAL A 196 10.29 -10.08 10.99
CA VAL A 196 11.74 -10.07 11.28
C VAL A 196 12.16 -11.47 11.70
N LYS A 197 13.13 -12.04 10.99
CA LYS A 197 13.64 -13.40 11.25
C LYS A 197 15.05 -13.36 11.79
N PRO A 198 15.45 -14.33 12.62
CA PRO A 198 16.86 -14.54 12.95
C PRO A 198 17.69 -14.66 11.66
N GLY A 199 18.77 -13.86 11.56
CA GLY A 199 19.62 -13.84 10.37
C GLY A 199 19.23 -12.79 9.31
N SER A 200 18.04 -12.19 9.38
CA SER A 200 17.66 -11.09 8.49
C SER A 200 18.26 -9.74 8.91
N THR A 201 18.26 -8.78 7.99
CA THR A 201 18.44 -7.36 8.33
C THR A 201 17.07 -6.71 8.48
N ALA A 202 16.80 -6.12 9.65
CA ALA A 202 15.61 -5.30 9.89
C ALA A 202 15.90 -3.84 9.52
N VAL A 203 15.09 -3.26 8.63
CA VAL A 203 15.15 -1.85 8.23
C VAL A 203 13.89 -1.16 8.73
N LEU A 204 14.04 -0.22 9.65
CA LEU A 204 12.94 0.45 10.32
C LEU A 204 12.84 1.91 9.87
N GLY A 205 11.69 2.32 9.36
CA GLY A 205 11.35 3.72 9.19
C GLY A 205 11.22 4.43 10.53
N ARG A 206 10.91 5.72 10.49
CA ARG A 206 10.84 6.58 11.68
C ARG A 206 9.84 6.05 12.70
N MET A 207 10.31 5.82 13.92
CA MET A 207 9.50 5.40 15.06
C MET A 207 10.20 5.66 16.39
N GLU A 208 9.42 5.69 17.48
CA GLU A 208 9.94 5.89 18.83
C GLU A 208 10.84 4.73 19.29
N PRO A 209 11.84 5.02 20.18
CA PRO A 209 12.79 4.01 20.65
C PRO A 209 12.14 2.77 21.27
N GLU A 210 11.03 2.95 22.00
CA GLU A 210 10.27 1.87 22.63
C GLU A 210 9.71 0.88 21.60
N LEU A 211 9.24 1.38 20.45
CA LEU A 211 8.76 0.55 19.36
C LEU A 211 9.91 -0.18 18.67
N ARG A 212 11.07 0.49 18.45
CA ARG A 212 12.27 -0.16 17.89
C ARG A 212 12.74 -1.35 18.72
N ALA A 213 12.63 -1.27 20.05
CA ALA A 213 13.00 -2.36 20.94
C ALA A 213 12.18 -3.65 20.69
N VAL A 214 10.93 -3.52 20.24
CA VAL A 214 10.07 -4.67 19.89
C VAL A 214 10.66 -5.45 18.71
N PHE A 215 11.10 -4.76 17.67
CA PHE A 215 11.72 -5.38 16.49
C PHE A 215 13.11 -5.96 16.81
N SER A 216 13.88 -5.29 17.65
CA SER A 216 15.18 -5.80 18.12
C SER A 216 15.02 -7.12 18.90
N ALA A 217 13.93 -7.30 19.63
CA ALA A 217 13.67 -8.50 20.42
C ALA A 217 13.40 -9.75 19.56
N GLU A 218 13.04 -9.61 18.27
CA GLU A 218 12.91 -10.74 17.33
C GLU A 218 14.29 -11.33 16.92
N GLY A 219 15.39 -10.65 17.23
CA GLY A 219 16.75 -11.14 17.03
C GLY A 219 17.25 -11.12 15.60
N PRO A 220 17.06 -10.03 14.83
CA PRO A 220 17.67 -9.88 13.51
C PRO A 220 19.20 -9.91 13.62
N ALA A 221 19.89 -10.32 12.55
CA ALA A 221 21.36 -10.24 12.50
C ALA A 221 21.86 -8.80 12.51
N ARG A 222 21.10 -7.90 11.90
CA ARG A 222 21.34 -6.45 11.88
C ARG A 222 20.02 -5.71 11.97
N LEU A 223 20.01 -4.58 12.67
CA LEU A 223 18.89 -3.65 12.70
C LEU A 223 19.44 -2.27 12.35
N VAL A 224 18.83 -1.61 11.37
CA VAL A 224 19.09 -0.23 10.97
C VAL A 224 17.80 0.57 11.04
N ALA A 225 17.87 1.81 11.52
CA ALA A 225 16.70 2.63 11.76
C ALA A 225 16.90 4.06 11.25
N GLU A 226 15.84 4.61 10.68
CA GLU A 226 15.79 6.02 10.26
C GLU A 226 16.02 6.95 11.45
N ASP A 227 16.69 8.08 11.21
CA ASP A 227 17.19 9.04 12.20
C ASP A 227 18.29 8.50 13.14
N VAL A 228 18.82 7.29 12.87
CA VAL A 228 19.91 6.68 13.66
C VAL A 228 21.04 6.21 12.74
N ASP A 229 20.73 5.37 11.75
CA ASP A 229 21.70 4.74 10.86
C ASP A 229 21.60 5.28 9.43
N PHE A 230 20.45 5.84 9.05
CA PHE A 230 20.17 6.49 7.77
C PHE A 230 19.16 7.62 7.97
N GLU A 231 19.09 8.60 7.06
CA GLU A 231 18.33 9.84 7.27
C GLU A 231 17.92 10.50 5.96
N LEU A 232 16.73 11.11 5.93
CA LEU A 232 16.30 12.07 4.91
C LEU A 232 16.90 13.45 5.25
N LEU A 233 17.97 13.83 4.54
CA LEU A 233 18.72 15.07 4.80
C LEU A 233 18.02 16.32 4.28
N SER A 234 17.35 16.18 3.12
CA SER A 234 16.65 17.29 2.47
C SER A 234 15.47 16.75 1.66
N ASP A 235 14.35 17.45 1.75
CA ASP A 235 13.15 17.17 0.98
C ASP A 235 12.50 18.50 0.58
N ARG A 236 12.46 18.77 -0.74
CA ARG A 236 11.94 20.02 -1.29
C ARG A 236 10.97 19.74 -2.42
N VAL A 237 9.90 20.52 -2.47
CA VAL A 237 8.96 20.48 -3.59
C VAL A 237 9.69 20.81 -4.89
N ALA A 238 9.47 20.02 -5.92
CA ALA A 238 9.97 20.20 -7.27
C ALA A 238 8.81 20.09 -8.28
N VAL A 239 9.05 20.51 -9.52
CA VAL A 239 8.03 20.40 -10.55
C VAL A 239 7.73 18.93 -10.87
N GLY A 240 6.53 18.47 -10.52
CA GLY A 240 6.07 17.10 -10.75
C GLY A 240 6.62 16.07 -9.75
N GLY A 241 7.03 16.50 -8.56
CA GLY A 241 7.52 15.61 -7.51
C GLY A 241 8.37 16.33 -6.48
N ARG A 242 9.40 15.66 -5.97
CA ARG A 242 10.26 16.14 -4.89
C ARG A 242 11.75 16.00 -5.24
N ALA A 243 12.56 16.93 -4.76
CA ALA A 243 14.02 16.86 -4.81
C ALA A 243 14.55 16.46 -3.44
N LEU A 244 15.31 15.36 -3.38
CA LEU A 244 15.73 14.72 -2.15
C LEU A 244 17.26 14.67 -2.03
N GLU A 245 17.74 14.67 -0.78
CA GLU A 245 19.09 14.25 -0.38
C GLU A 245 18.94 13.22 0.74
N ILE A 246 19.58 12.05 0.57
CA ILE A 246 19.44 10.91 1.49
C ILE A 246 20.83 10.50 1.99
N ALA A 247 21.02 10.40 3.31
CA ALA A 247 22.09 9.62 3.90
C ALA A 247 21.59 8.18 4.05
N GLY A 248 22.08 7.27 3.22
CA GLY A 248 21.83 5.84 3.34
C GLY A 248 22.63 5.22 4.49
N VAL A 249 22.57 3.90 4.60
CA VAL A 249 23.33 3.13 5.61
C VAL A 249 24.82 3.12 5.30
N HIS A 250 25.18 3.15 4.02
CA HIS A 250 26.55 3.03 3.54
C HIS A 250 27.08 4.28 2.83
N GLU A 251 26.19 5.06 2.17
CA GLU A 251 26.60 6.20 1.35
C GLU A 251 25.56 7.31 1.40
N ARG A 252 25.99 8.52 0.99
CA ARG A 252 25.11 9.69 0.79
C ARG A 252 24.76 9.84 -0.69
N TYR A 253 23.48 10.12 -0.96
CA TYR A 253 22.92 10.32 -2.30
C TYR A 253 22.32 11.71 -2.41
N ASP A 254 22.88 12.51 -3.31
CA ASP A 254 22.46 13.88 -3.58
C ASP A 254 21.80 13.98 -4.97
N ASP A 255 21.09 15.09 -5.19
CA ASP A 255 20.45 15.42 -6.48
C ASP A 255 19.43 14.32 -6.93
N LEU A 256 18.71 13.75 -5.99
CA LEU A 256 17.67 12.76 -6.27
C LEU A 256 16.38 13.45 -6.67
N PHE A 257 15.71 12.96 -7.72
CA PHE A 257 14.36 13.36 -8.09
C PHE A 257 13.39 12.21 -7.90
N LEU A 258 12.31 12.47 -7.17
CA LEU A 258 11.24 11.52 -6.91
C LEU A 258 9.93 12.07 -7.53
N PRO A 259 9.37 11.44 -8.58
CA PRO A 259 8.15 11.91 -9.26
C PRO A 259 6.87 11.51 -8.50
N LEU A 260 6.90 11.67 -7.18
CA LEU A 260 5.79 11.43 -6.25
C LEU A 260 5.59 12.66 -5.38
N HIS A 261 4.36 12.86 -4.91
CA HIS A 261 3.97 14.00 -4.09
C HIS A 261 3.85 13.62 -2.61
N GLY A 262 4.17 14.55 -1.72
CA GLY A 262 4.08 14.42 -0.26
C GLY A 262 5.41 14.10 0.42
N THR A 263 5.68 14.77 1.54
CA THR A 263 6.89 14.57 2.37
C THR A 263 7.04 13.13 2.85
N PHE A 264 5.94 12.42 3.09
CA PHE A 264 5.97 11.01 3.45
C PHE A 264 6.60 10.11 2.37
N GLN A 265 6.57 10.53 1.09
CA GLN A 265 7.24 9.79 0.01
C GLN A 265 8.76 9.97 0.06
N GLY A 266 9.27 11.10 0.55
CA GLY A 266 10.70 11.27 0.84
C GLY A 266 11.19 10.26 1.89
N HIS A 267 10.44 10.09 2.97
CA HIS A 267 10.73 9.06 3.98
C HIS A 267 10.62 7.63 3.41
N ASN A 268 9.59 7.34 2.62
CA ASN A 268 9.47 6.05 1.94
C ASN A 268 10.67 5.76 1.03
N ALA A 269 11.16 6.77 0.28
CA ALA A 269 12.35 6.63 -0.56
C ALA A 269 13.61 6.39 0.28
N THR A 270 13.75 7.07 1.42
CA THR A 270 14.87 6.89 2.34
C THR A 270 14.90 5.46 2.90
N VAL A 271 13.76 4.94 3.34
CA VAL A 271 13.61 3.54 3.79
C VAL A 271 13.93 2.55 2.65
N ALA A 272 13.47 2.83 1.42
CA ALA A 272 13.73 1.97 0.27
C ALA A 272 15.22 1.93 -0.10
N VAL A 273 15.93 3.05 -0.09
CA VAL A 273 17.39 3.11 -0.30
C VAL A 273 18.11 2.29 0.75
N ALA A 274 17.78 2.47 2.04
CA ALA A 274 18.37 1.70 3.13
C ALA A 274 18.09 0.19 3.02
N ALA A 275 16.90 -0.20 2.54
CA ALA A 275 16.54 -1.59 2.30
C ALA A 275 17.37 -2.22 1.18
N VAL A 276 17.59 -1.51 0.07
CA VAL A 276 18.38 -2.01 -1.06
C VAL A 276 19.87 -2.04 -0.72
N GLU A 277 20.42 -1.03 0.01
CA GLU A 277 21.77 -1.09 0.55
C GLU A 277 21.95 -2.30 1.48
N SER A 278 20.97 -2.57 2.33
CA SER A 278 20.96 -3.72 3.23
C SER A 278 20.88 -5.06 2.48
N PHE A 279 20.17 -5.11 1.36
CA PHE A 279 20.08 -6.29 0.51
C PHE A 279 21.42 -6.63 -0.14
N PHE A 280 22.14 -5.62 -0.65
CA PHE A 280 23.44 -5.81 -1.27
C PHE A 280 24.62 -5.79 -0.24
N ASP A 281 24.35 -5.38 0.99
CA ASP A 281 25.35 -5.13 2.06
C ASP A 281 26.52 -4.23 1.59
N ARG A 282 26.19 -3.17 0.85
CA ARG A 282 27.15 -2.18 0.33
C ARG A 282 26.47 -0.89 -0.12
N ALA A 283 27.28 0.15 -0.33
CA ALA A 283 26.84 1.36 -1.03
C ALA A 283 26.30 1.04 -2.44
N LEU A 284 25.28 1.76 -2.85
CA LEU A 284 24.71 1.68 -4.19
C LEU A 284 25.43 2.66 -5.13
N GLU A 285 25.34 2.38 -6.44
CA GLU A 285 25.85 3.31 -7.45
C GLU A 285 24.95 4.55 -7.52
N PRO A 286 25.45 5.78 -7.25
CA PRO A 286 24.59 6.97 -7.13
C PRO A 286 23.74 7.26 -8.37
N ASP A 287 24.26 7.01 -9.56
CA ASP A 287 23.50 7.22 -10.82
C ASP A 287 22.33 6.22 -10.93
N LEU A 288 22.52 4.96 -10.51
CA LEU A 288 21.46 3.96 -10.50
C LEU A 288 20.39 4.27 -9.44
N VAL A 289 20.78 4.88 -8.31
CA VAL A 289 19.80 5.37 -7.32
C VAL A 289 18.97 6.50 -7.90
N ARG A 290 19.58 7.47 -8.60
CA ARG A 290 18.86 8.55 -9.29
C ARG A 290 17.88 8.00 -10.32
N ASP A 291 18.34 7.12 -11.18
CA ASP A 291 17.53 6.51 -12.23
C ASP A 291 16.36 5.70 -11.63
N GLY A 292 16.64 4.87 -10.63
CA GLY A 292 15.62 4.05 -9.96
C GLY A 292 14.53 4.89 -9.31
N LEU A 293 14.87 5.94 -8.57
CA LEU A 293 13.88 6.81 -7.97
C LEU A 293 13.09 7.62 -9.01
N ALA A 294 13.73 8.10 -10.08
CA ALA A 294 13.08 8.90 -11.13
C ALA A 294 12.08 8.08 -11.98
N MET A 295 12.24 6.76 -12.03
CA MET A 295 11.38 5.87 -12.83
C MET A 295 10.10 5.44 -12.10
N VAL A 296 10.01 5.61 -10.78
CA VAL A 296 8.86 5.14 -9.98
C VAL A 296 7.55 5.78 -10.42
N ARG A 297 6.51 4.98 -10.54
CA ARG A 297 5.13 5.41 -10.78
C ARG A 297 4.21 4.69 -9.83
N LEU A 298 3.35 5.44 -9.16
CA LEU A 298 2.37 4.92 -8.21
C LEU A 298 0.99 5.46 -8.53
N GLN A 299 0.06 4.57 -8.78
CA GLN A 299 -1.34 4.93 -9.00
C GLN A 299 -2.05 5.12 -7.65
N GLY A 300 -2.94 6.12 -7.58
CA GLY A 300 -3.74 6.39 -6.37
C GLY A 300 -2.91 6.77 -5.14
N ARG A 301 -1.74 7.38 -5.32
CA ARG A 301 -0.90 7.95 -4.28
C ARG A 301 -0.62 9.42 -4.59
N CYS A 302 -1.51 10.29 -4.18
CA CYS A 302 -1.50 11.71 -4.50
C CYS A 302 -1.26 11.96 -6.00
N GLU A 303 -1.94 11.16 -6.82
CA GLU A 303 -1.73 11.10 -8.26
C GLU A 303 -2.51 12.18 -8.97
N VAL A 304 -1.81 13.02 -9.73
CA VAL A 304 -2.42 14.06 -10.58
C VAL A 304 -2.89 13.42 -11.89
N VAL A 305 -4.21 13.34 -12.09
CA VAL A 305 -4.83 12.75 -13.30
C VAL A 305 -5.42 13.77 -14.26
N ALA A 306 -5.64 15.00 -13.83
CA ALA A 306 -6.02 16.13 -14.69
C ALA A 306 -5.50 17.44 -14.09
N ARG A 307 -5.36 18.49 -14.93
CA ARG A 307 -4.76 19.76 -14.52
C ARG A 307 -5.71 20.97 -14.59
N GLN A 308 -6.84 20.85 -15.28
CA GLN A 308 -7.85 21.93 -15.44
C GLN A 308 -9.25 21.28 -15.54
N PRO A 309 -9.99 21.20 -14.42
CA PRO A 309 -9.55 21.43 -13.04
C PRO A 309 -8.43 20.49 -12.61
N LEU A 310 -7.70 20.86 -11.54
CA LEU A 310 -6.72 19.95 -10.97
C LEU A 310 -7.44 18.80 -10.28
N VAL A 311 -7.15 17.55 -10.69
CA VAL A 311 -7.76 16.36 -10.10
C VAL A 311 -6.68 15.45 -9.53
N ILE A 312 -6.82 15.13 -8.24
CA ILE A 312 -5.91 14.26 -7.48
C ILE A 312 -6.66 13.02 -7.02
N LEU A 313 -6.08 11.83 -7.28
CA LEU A 313 -6.54 10.56 -6.76
C LEU A 313 -5.60 10.08 -5.65
N ASP A 314 -6.17 9.77 -4.48
CA ASP A 314 -5.40 9.21 -3.37
C ASP A 314 -6.19 8.18 -2.58
N ALA A 315 -5.58 7.06 -2.27
CA ALA A 315 -6.20 5.95 -1.54
C ALA A 315 -6.08 6.06 -0.01
N ALA A 316 -5.84 7.24 0.54
CA ALA A 316 -5.85 7.47 1.98
C ALA A 316 -7.18 7.03 2.59
N HIS A 317 -7.12 6.19 3.63
CA HIS A 317 -8.30 5.51 4.16
C HIS A 317 -8.30 5.40 5.69
N ASN A 318 -7.32 5.99 6.35
CA ASN A 318 -7.26 6.17 7.80
C ASN A 318 -6.91 7.63 8.13
N PRO A 319 -7.16 8.09 9.38
CA PRO A 319 -6.96 9.50 9.74
C PRO A 319 -5.54 10.02 9.51
N ASP A 320 -4.51 9.20 9.73
CA ASP A 320 -3.11 9.60 9.53
C ASP A 320 -2.79 9.82 8.05
N ALA A 321 -3.27 8.91 7.17
CA ALA A 321 -3.10 9.05 5.73
C ALA A 321 -3.89 10.25 5.17
N LEU A 322 -5.12 10.50 5.65
CA LEU A 322 -5.92 11.66 5.24
C LEU A 322 -5.27 12.98 5.67
N ARG A 323 -4.64 13.01 6.86
CA ARG A 323 -3.87 14.18 7.32
C ARG A 323 -2.67 14.42 6.41
N ALA A 324 -1.88 13.38 6.13
CA ALA A 324 -0.72 13.48 5.25
C ALA A 324 -1.09 13.92 3.82
N LEU A 325 -2.23 13.45 3.30
CA LEU A 325 -2.79 13.95 2.05
C LEU A 325 -3.12 15.44 2.12
N GLY A 326 -3.78 15.88 3.18
CA GLY A 326 -4.13 17.30 3.38
C GLY A 326 -2.91 18.21 3.46
N GLU A 327 -1.88 17.79 4.21
CA GLU A 327 -0.59 18.49 4.30
C GLU A 327 0.08 18.60 2.92
N THR A 328 0.06 17.51 2.14
CA THR A 328 0.59 17.50 0.78
C THR A 328 -0.18 18.43 -0.15
N VAL A 329 -1.50 18.39 -0.10
CA VAL A 329 -2.36 19.29 -0.90
C VAL A 329 -2.05 20.75 -0.58
N ASP A 330 -1.85 21.07 0.67
CA ASP A 330 -1.58 22.44 1.12
C ASP A 330 -0.18 22.93 0.74
N GLU A 331 0.82 22.04 0.81
CA GLU A 331 2.21 22.36 0.49
C GLU A 331 2.48 22.43 -1.03
N GLU A 332 1.91 21.50 -1.81
CA GLU A 332 2.34 21.26 -3.20
C GLU A 332 1.33 21.74 -4.24
N PHE A 333 0.04 21.84 -3.88
CA PHE A 333 -1.04 22.13 -4.82
C PHE A 333 -1.78 23.42 -4.46
N ALA A 334 -1.20 24.54 -4.87
CA ALA A 334 -1.84 25.84 -4.71
C ALA A 334 -3.04 25.98 -5.67
N ALA A 335 -4.24 25.59 -5.22
CA ALA A 335 -5.48 25.90 -5.93
C ALA A 335 -5.92 27.33 -5.58
N ALA A 336 -6.19 28.13 -6.62
CA ALA A 336 -6.71 29.50 -6.42
C ALA A 336 -8.23 29.51 -6.17
N GLY A 337 -8.92 28.41 -6.58
CA GLY A 337 -10.36 28.22 -6.47
C GLY A 337 -10.76 27.34 -5.30
N SER A 338 -11.95 26.77 -5.41
CA SER A 338 -12.55 25.89 -4.40
C SER A 338 -11.90 24.52 -4.34
N ARG A 339 -11.97 23.88 -3.18
CA ARG A 339 -11.52 22.49 -2.94
C ARG A 339 -12.74 21.60 -2.77
N ILE A 340 -12.97 20.71 -3.73
CA ILE A 340 -14.06 19.73 -3.73
C ILE A 340 -13.46 18.36 -3.43
N VAL A 341 -13.95 17.70 -2.38
CA VAL A 341 -13.51 16.34 -2.02
C VAL A 341 -14.59 15.33 -2.32
N VAL A 342 -14.28 14.28 -3.07
CA VAL A 342 -15.11 13.08 -3.19
C VAL A 342 -14.60 12.08 -2.17
N LEU A 343 -15.42 11.78 -1.15
CA LEU A 343 -15.06 10.91 -0.04
C LEU A 343 -15.92 9.65 -0.03
N GLY A 344 -15.28 8.47 -0.05
CA GLY A 344 -15.96 7.20 0.16
C GLY A 344 -15.11 6.25 0.99
N MET A 345 -15.72 5.53 1.92
CA MET A 345 -15.04 4.65 2.88
C MET A 345 -15.63 3.26 2.89
N LEU A 346 -14.85 2.30 3.37
CA LEU A 346 -15.36 0.96 3.71
C LEU A 346 -16.02 0.99 5.11
N GLY A 347 -16.97 0.09 5.33
CA GLY A 347 -17.60 -0.14 6.62
C GLY A 347 -16.60 -0.56 7.70
N GLY A 348 -16.96 -0.34 8.97
CA GLY A 348 -16.11 -0.63 10.12
C GLY A 348 -15.08 0.44 10.45
N ARG A 349 -14.97 1.50 9.65
CA ARG A 349 -14.13 2.68 9.90
C ARG A 349 -14.93 3.80 10.57
N ASP A 350 -14.27 4.66 11.33
CA ASP A 350 -14.89 5.81 12.00
C ASP A 350 -15.06 6.99 11.01
N PRO A 351 -16.30 7.33 10.57
CA PRO A 351 -16.55 8.43 9.65
C PRO A 351 -16.25 9.79 10.29
N ASP A 352 -16.47 9.96 11.59
CA ASP A 352 -16.22 11.23 12.27
C ASP A 352 -14.71 11.51 12.36
N ALA A 353 -13.89 10.49 12.61
CA ALA A 353 -12.43 10.62 12.59
C ALA A 353 -11.91 10.97 11.19
N ALA A 354 -12.47 10.37 10.14
CA ALA A 354 -12.10 10.68 8.76
C ALA A 354 -12.48 12.12 8.37
N VAL A 355 -13.71 12.54 8.69
CA VAL A 355 -14.16 13.92 8.41
C VAL A 355 -13.30 14.94 9.15
N ARG A 356 -12.93 14.69 10.43
CA ARG A 356 -11.99 15.58 11.16
C ARG A 356 -10.62 15.63 10.49
N ALA A 357 -10.12 14.52 9.94
CA ALA A 357 -8.83 14.50 9.24
C ALA A 357 -8.86 15.29 7.92
N LEU A 358 -10.03 15.42 7.26
CA LEU A 358 -10.20 16.27 6.08
C LEU A 358 -10.02 17.77 6.35
N ASP A 359 -10.05 18.23 7.62
CA ASP A 359 -9.78 19.63 7.96
C ASP A 359 -8.39 20.07 7.42
N HIS A 360 -7.46 19.17 7.23
CA HIS A 360 -6.16 19.45 6.62
C HIS A 360 -6.25 19.70 5.10
N VAL A 361 -7.25 19.10 4.41
CA VAL A 361 -7.54 19.38 2.99
C VAL A 361 -8.29 20.72 2.85
N ARG A 362 -9.02 21.16 3.88
CA ARG A 362 -9.88 22.34 3.91
C ARG A 362 -10.92 22.33 2.76
N PRO A 363 -11.80 21.33 2.70
CA PRO A 363 -12.79 21.24 1.63
C PRO A 363 -13.85 22.33 1.74
N ASP A 364 -14.18 22.99 0.62
CA ASP A 364 -15.36 23.86 0.50
C ASP A 364 -16.64 23.03 0.35
N LEU A 365 -16.53 21.84 -0.26
CA LEU A 365 -17.61 20.88 -0.45
C LEU A 365 -17.07 19.44 -0.37
N VAL A 366 -17.79 18.58 0.35
CA VAL A 366 -17.54 17.11 0.33
C VAL A 366 -18.71 16.40 -0.37
N ILE A 367 -18.41 15.68 -1.44
CA ILE A 367 -19.35 14.77 -2.08
C ILE A 367 -19.12 13.40 -1.49
N CYS A 368 -20.04 12.95 -0.65
CA CYS A 368 -19.99 11.67 0.03
C CYS A 368 -20.49 10.57 -0.90
N THR A 369 -19.72 9.49 -1.05
CA THR A 369 -20.09 8.36 -1.91
C THR A 369 -19.92 7.02 -1.20
N THR A 370 -20.42 5.94 -1.80
CA THR A 370 -20.23 4.56 -1.30
C THR A 370 -19.07 3.93 -2.04
N ALA A 371 -17.95 3.67 -1.33
CA ALA A 371 -16.70 3.23 -1.96
C ALA A 371 -16.73 1.84 -2.59
N ASP A 372 -17.64 0.98 -2.17
CA ASP A 372 -17.81 -0.36 -2.72
C ASP A 372 -19.29 -0.73 -2.69
N VAL A 373 -19.81 -1.06 -3.85
CA VAL A 373 -21.25 -1.33 -4.07
C VAL A 373 -21.65 -2.73 -3.61
N ALA A 374 -20.67 -3.63 -3.41
CA ALA A 374 -20.91 -5.03 -3.02
C ALA A 374 -20.91 -5.20 -1.49
N ASP A 375 -21.80 -4.52 -0.77
CA ASP A 375 -22.15 -4.68 0.65
C ASP A 375 -21.10 -4.26 1.71
N ARG A 376 -19.91 -3.76 1.33
CA ARG A 376 -18.86 -3.37 2.28
C ARG A 376 -18.60 -1.86 2.36
N GLY A 377 -19.11 -1.10 1.43
CA GLY A 377 -19.01 0.35 1.42
C GLY A 377 -19.82 0.98 2.57
N LEU A 378 -19.23 1.96 3.25
CA LEU A 378 -19.99 2.80 4.16
C LEU A 378 -21.00 3.61 3.34
N PRO A 379 -22.32 3.58 3.66
CA PRO A 379 -23.31 4.30 2.87
C PRO A 379 -23.02 5.80 2.81
N ALA A 380 -23.12 6.41 1.63
CA ALA A 380 -22.87 7.85 1.42
C ALA A 380 -23.61 8.74 2.40
N GLY A 381 -24.86 8.38 2.79
CA GLY A 381 -25.67 9.12 3.77
C GLY A 381 -25.06 9.15 5.18
N VAL A 382 -24.30 8.12 5.58
CA VAL A 382 -23.62 8.08 6.88
C VAL A 382 -22.45 9.07 6.89
N LEU A 383 -21.65 9.12 5.82
CA LEU A 383 -20.58 10.10 5.64
C LEU A 383 -21.14 11.54 5.59
N ALA A 384 -22.25 11.76 4.86
CA ALA A 384 -22.90 13.05 4.78
C ALA A 384 -23.42 13.53 6.15
N ALA A 385 -23.94 12.61 6.97
CA ALA A 385 -24.35 12.93 8.34
C ALA A 385 -23.15 13.35 9.22
N ALA A 386 -22.00 12.68 9.12
CA ALA A 386 -20.77 13.04 9.82
C ALA A 386 -20.23 14.41 9.37
N CYS A 387 -20.24 14.70 8.06
CA CYS A 387 -19.89 16.01 7.52
C CYS A 387 -20.82 17.11 8.06
N THR A 388 -22.13 16.87 8.06
CA THR A 388 -23.12 17.84 8.61
C THR A 388 -22.90 18.08 10.09
N ALA A 389 -22.64 17.04 10.88
CA ALA A 389 -22.35 17.15 12.31
C ALA A 389 -21.06 17.97 12.58
N SER A 390 -20.09 17.90 11.68
CA SER A 390 -18.83 18.66 11.74
C SER A 390 -18.94 20.06 11.09
N GLY A 391 -20.11 20.45 10.57
CA GLY A 391 -20.32 21.76 9.93
C GLY A 391 -19.69 21.88 8.53
N VAL A 392 -19.34 20.78 7.89
CA VAL A 392 -18.77 20.74 6.54
C VAL A 392 -19.90 20.66 5.51
N ALA A 393 -19.86 21.53 4.49
CA ALA A 393 -20.82 21.49 3.37
C ALA A 393 -20.69 20.16 2.63
N ASN A 394 -21.82 19.50 2.34
CA ASN A 394 -21.77 18.18 1.75
C ASN A 394 -22.99 17.85 0.87
N GLU A 395 -22.79 16.93 -0.07
CA GLU A 395 -23.83 16.26 -0.86
C GLU A 395 -23.61 14.74 -0.75
N ALA A 396 -24.70 13.93 -0.79
CA ALA A 396 -24.60 12.48 -0.85
C ALA A 396 -24.95 12.00 -2.27
N VAL A 397 -24.00 11.33 -2.93
CA VAL A 397 -24.14 10.72 -4.24
C VAL A 397 -23.63 9.28 -4.14
N ALA A 398 -24.53 8.29 -4.16
CA ALA A 398 -24.20 6.94 -3.78
C ALA A 398 -23.22 6.25 -4.75
N ASP A 399 -23.40 6.43 -6.06
CA ASP A 399 -22.51 5.85 -7.06
C ASP A 399 -21.19 6.63 -7.16
N PRO A 400 -20.03 5.95 -7.14
CA PRO A 400 -18.72 6.64 -7.18
C PRO A 400 -18.47 7.39 -8.51
N VAL A 401 -18.92 6.84 -9.65
CA VAL A 401 -18.73 7.48 -10.96
C VAL A 401 -19.56 8.75 -11.04
N ASP A 402 -20.83 8.69 -10.59
CA ASP A 402 -21.71 9.84 -10.53
C ASP A 402 -21.22 10.89 -9.54
N ALA A 403 -20.63 10.48 -8.42
CA ALA A 403 -20.03 11.41 -7.44
C ALA A 403 -18.85 12.19 -8.02
N VAL A 404 -17.97 11.52 -8.76
CA VAL A 404 -16.86 12.18 -9.47
C VAL A 404 -17.40 13.08 -10.59
N ALA A 405 -18.34 12.61 -11.38
CA ALA A 405 -18.98 13.42 -12.42
C ALA A 405 -19.64 14.67 -11.81
N ARG A 406 -20.29 14.53 -10.66
CA ARG A 406 -20.87 15.66 -9.92
C ARG A 406 -19.79 16.67 -9.49
N ALA A 407 -18.68 16.20 -8.91
CA ALA A 407 -17.55 17.06 -8.54
C ALA A 407 -17.03 17.84 -9.74
N LEU A 408 -16.76 17.15 -10.84
CA LEU A 408 -16.25 17.77 -12.08
C LEU A 408 -17.25 18.76 -12.70
N SER A 409 -18.56 18.51 -12.56
CA SER A 409 -19.61 19.43 -13.06
C SER A 409 -19.70 20.75 -12.28
N LEU A 410 -19.21 20.78 -11.04
CA LEU A 410 -19.19 21.94 -10.18
C LEU A 410 -17.86 22.70 -10.29
N ALA A 411 -16.78 21.99 -10.57
CA ALA A 411 -15.43 22.56 -10.58
C ALA A 411 -15.20 23.50 -11.77
N GLN A 412 -14.50 24.61 -11.51
CA GLN A 412 -13.95 25.52 -12.50
C GLN A 412 -12.48 25.16 -12.79
N GLU A 413 -11.86 25.77 -13.80
CA GLU A 413 -10.49 25.46 -14.23
C GLU A 413 -9.44 25.65 -13.11
N GLU A 414 -9.66 26.60 -12.18
CA GLU A 414 -8.79 26.91 -11.05
C GLU A 414 -9.06 26.09 -9.78
N ASP A 415 -10.08 25.24 -9.80
CA ASP A 415 -10.49 24.44 -8.65
C ASP A 415 -9.65 23.17 -8.51
N LEU A 416 -9.67 22.62 -7.30
CA LEU A 416 -9.08 21.33 -6.96
C LEU A 416 -10.17 20.31 -6.64
N VAL A 417 -10.11 19.17 -7.29
CA VAL A 417 -10.92 17.98 -6.96
C VAL A 417 -10.01 16.91 -6.38
N VAL A 418 -10.30 16.45 -5.17
CA VAL A 418 -9.57 15.34 -4.52
C VAL A 418 -10.52 14.15 -4.35
N VAL A 419 -10.16 12.98 -4.87
CA VAL A 419 -10.92 11.74 -4.66
C VAL A 419 -10.15 10.87 -3.69
N THR A 420 -10.76 10.51 -2.55
CA THR A 420 -10.06 9.81 -1.46
C THR A 420 -10.98 8.97 -0.56
N GLY A 421 -10.40 8.26 0.38
CA GLY A 421 -11.08 7.48 1.43
C GLY A 421 -11.03 5.96 1.21
N SER A 422 -10.73 5.49 0.01
CA SER A 422 -10.61 4.05 -0.27
C SER A 422 -9.87 3.76 -1.58
N PHE A 423 -9.11 2.66 -1.61
CA PHE A 423 -8.58 2.09 -2.86
C PHE A 423 -9.67 1.81 -3.90
N ARG A 424 -10.86 1.40 -3.44
CA ARG A 424 -12.01 1.05 -4.30
C ARG A 424 -12.56 2.23 -5.09
N LEU A 425 -12.20 3.47 -4.73
CA LEU A 425 -12.60 4.67 -5.48
C LEU A 425 -11.66 5.00 -6.64
N ILE A 426 -10.41 4.53 -6.61
CA ILE A 426 -9.39 5.00 -7.54
C ILE A 426 -9.72 4.62 -9.00
N ALA A 427 -10.04 3.35 -9.24
CA ALA A 427 -10.38 2.87 -10.59
C ALA A 427 -11.65 3.54 -11.18
N PRO A 428 -12.81 3.55 -10.49
CA PRO A 428 -13.99 4.23 -11.00
C PRO A 428 -13.77 5.75 -11.16
N ALA A 429 -13.00 6.39 -10.28
CA ALA A 429 -12.68 7.81 -10.40
C ALA A 429 -11.82 8.09 -11.63
N ARG A 430 -10.78 7.29 -11.87
CA ARG A 430 -9.95 7.42 -13.07
C ARG A 430 -10.76 7.27 -14.34
N ALA A 431 -11.62 6.24 -14.40
CA ALA A 431 -12.51 6.02 -15.54
C ALA A 431 -13.42 7.22 -15.78
N ALA A 432 -14.04 7.78 -14.73
CA ALA A 432 -14.91 8.97 -14.84
C ALA A 432 -14.13 10.20 -15.31
N VAL A 433 -12.93 10.47 -14.75
CA VAL A 433 -12.10 11.62 -15.16
C VAL A 433 -11.69 11.48 -16.63
N THR A 434 -11.21 10.31 -17.04
CA THR A 434 -10.81 10.05 -18.43
C THR A 434 -11.98 10.21 -19.42
N ALA A 435 -13.16 9.73 -19.03
CA ALA A 435 -14.36 9.86 -19.86
C ALA A 435 -14.84 11.31 -20.05
N LEU A 436 -14.67 12.16 -19.03
CA LEU A 436 -15.20 13.52 -19.00
C LEU A 436 -14.18 14.59 -19.45
N LEU A 437 -12.91 14.40 -19.13
CA LEU A 437 -11.85 15.39 -19.42
C LEU A 437 -10.87 14.94 -20.49
N GLY A 438 -10.93 13.65 -20.90
CA GLY A 438 -9.97 13.05 -21.83
C GLY A 438 -8.74 12.47 -21.10
N PRO A 439 -7.86 11.77 -21.83
CA PRO A 439 -6.65 11.15 -21.29
C PRO A 439 -5.59 12.17 -20.92
#